data_752380fe3625805462f5ad83f96264cb
#
_entry.id   752380fe3625805462f5ad83f96264cb
#
_cell.length_a   1.000
_cell.length_b   1.000
_cell.length_c   1.000
_cell.angle_alpha   90.00
_cell.angle_beta   90.00
_cell.angle_gamma   90.00
#
_symmetry.space_group_name_H-M   'P 1'
#
loop_
_entity.id
_entity.type
_entity.pdbx_description
1 polymer ?
#
loop_
_entity_poly.entity_id
_entity_poly.type
_entity_poly.pdbx_seq_one_letter_code
_entity_poly.pdbx_strand_id
1 'polypeptide(L)' 'MSMVFECVVCDEWFRSEKEVYQEDNGDCICVPCWEDNVEELMEKYYGRSSRSVQ' A
#
# COMPACT_ATOMS: atom_id res chain seq x y z
N MET A 1 -23.89 -0.23 -5.79
CA MET A 1 -22.96 -0.60 -4.83
C MET A 1 -21.78 0.29 -4.84
N SER A 2 -21.38 0.81 -3.75
CA SER A 2 -20.23 1.69 -3.76
C SER A 2 -19.02 0.89 -3.32
N MET A 3 -17.94 1.08 -4.02
CA MET A 3 -16.70 0.45 -3.65
C MET A 3 -15.79 1.51 -3.10
N VAL A 4 -15.36 1.31 -1.90
CA VAL A 4 -14.42 2.23 -1.29
C VAL A 4 -13.20 1.44 -0.86
N PHE A 5 -12.07 2.12 -0.85
CA PHE A 5 -10.81 1.50 -0.48
C PHE A 5 -10.26 2.27 0.71
N GLU A 6 -9.99 1.56 1.77
CA GLU A 6 -9.49 2.19 2.98
C GLU A 6 -8.00 1.92 3.11
N CYS A 7 -7.23 2.97 3.22
CA CYS A 7 -5.79 2.83 3.38
C CYS A 7 -5.49 2.26 4.77
N VAL A 8 -4.70 1.20 4.82
CA VAL A 8 -4.39 0.58 6.10
C VAL A 8 -3.32 1.34 6.85
N VAL A 9 -2.72 2.33 6.22
CA VAL A 9 -1.66 3.11 6.86
C VAL A 9 -2.22 4.36 7.52
N CYS A 10 -3.03 5.12 6.79
CA CYS A 10 -3.55 6.37 7.33
C CYS A 10 -5.05 6.33 7.55
N ASP A 11 -5.68 5.22 7.21
CA ASP A 11 -7.13 5.04 7.43
C ASP A 11 -7.97 6.01 6.62
N GLU A 12 -7.45 6.50 5.53
CA GLU A 12 -8.24 7.36 4.66
C GLU A 12 -9.07 6.52 3.72
N TRP A 13 -10.18 7.06 3.27
CA TRP A 13 -11.10 6.37 2.37
C TRP A 13 -10.98 6.95 0.98
N PHE A 14 -10.93 6.08 0.00
CA PHE A 14 -10.81 6.49 -1.40
C PHE A 14 -11.85 5.76 -2.22
N ARG A 15 -12.31 6.40 -3.26
CA ARG A 15 -13.33 5.79 -4.12
C ARG A 15 -12.78 5.30 -5.43
N SER A 16 -11.53 5.58 -5.71
CA SER A 16 -10.94 5.18 -6.97
C SER A 16 -9.78 4.25 -6.71
N GLU A 17 -9.79 3.11 -7.39
CA GLU A 17 -8.69 2.18 -7.20
C GLU A 17 -7.39 2.75 -7.74
N LYS A 18 -7.47 3.79 -8.55
CA LYS A 18 -6.26 4.41 -9.05
C LYS A 18 -5.55 5.23 -7.99
N GLU A 19 -6.23 5.54 -6.91
CA GLU A 19 -5.64 6.32 -5.84
C GLU A 19 -5.02 5.46 -4.77
N VAL A 20 -5.13 4.15 -4.88
CA VAL A 20 -4.58 3.24 -3.90
C VAL A 20 -3.88 2.10 -4.61
N TYR A 21 -2.95 1.48 -3.90
CA TYR A 21 -2.31 0.26 -4.36
C TYR A 21 -2.94 -0.89 -3.60
N GLN A 22 -3.32 -1.94 -4.31
CA GLN A 22 -3.93 -3.09 -3.70
C GLN A 22 -2.90 -4.20 -3.60
N GLU A 23 -2.76 -4.75 -2.41
CA GLU A 23 -1.80 -5.82 -2.19
C GLU A 23 -2.47 -7.17 -2.32
N ASP A 24 -1.66 -8.19 -2.50
CA ASP A 24 -2.19 -9.53 -2.69
C ASP A 24 -2.99 -10.01 -1.49
N ASN A 25 -2.66 -9.54 -0.32
CA ASN A 25 -3.38 -9.98 0.87
C ASN A 25 -4.67 -9.21 1.09
N GLY A 26 -5.01 -8.30 0.19
CA GLY A 26 -6.27 -7.58 0.32
C GLY A 26 -6.14 -6.20 0.92
N ASP A 27 -4.96 -5.82 1.32
CA ASP A 27 -4.78 -4.49 1.90
C ASP A 27 -4.71 -3.44 0.81
N CYS A 28 -5.16 -2.24 1.15
CA CYS A 28 -5.06 -1.12 0.23
C CYS A 28 -4.22 -0.03 0.87
N ILE A 29 -3.36 0.59 0.10
CA ILE A 29 -2.48 1.63 0.61
C ILE A 29 -2.58 2.80 -0.35
N CYS A 30 -2.91 3.97 0.16
CA CYS A 30 -3.06 5.11 -0.74
C CYS A 30 -1.70 5.51 -1.30
N VAL A 31 -1.72 6.13 -2.45
CA VAL A 31 -0.50 6.47 -3.16
C VAL A 31 0.45 7.31 -2.31
N PRO A 32 -0.02 8.37 -1.63
CA PRO A 32 0.91 9.15 -0.80
C PRO A 32 1.57 8.32 0.30
N CYS A 33 0.80 7.44 0.94
CA CYS A 33 1.38 6.61 1.98
C CYS A 33 2.37 5.63 1.40
N TRP A 34 2.05 5.08 0.25
CA TRP A 34 2.96 4.14 -0.39
C TRP A 34 4.29 4.81 -0.69
N GLU A 35 4.23 6.01 -1.26
CA GLU A 35 5.45 6.70 -1.63
C GLU A 35 6.26 7.14 -0.42
N ASP A 36 5.57 7.51 0.66
CA ASP A 36 6.27 7.91 1.86
C ASP A 36 6.92 6.75 2.58
N ASN A 37 6.34 5.57 2.47
CA ASN A 37 6.81 4.42 3.23
C ASN A 37 7.15 3.25 2.32
N VAL A 38 7.60 3.53 1.12
CA VAL A 38 7.77 2.48 0.14
C VAL A 38 8.75 1.41 0.63
N GLU A 39 9.84 1.79 1.25
CA GLU A 39 10.81 0.81 1.69
C GLU A 39 10.25 -0.10 2.77
N GLU A 40 9.60 0.50 3.74
CA GLU A 40 8.98 -0.27 4.79
C GLU A 40 7.90 -1.17 4.25
N LEU A 41 7.08 -0.66 3.37
CA LEU A 41 5.96 -1.41 2.86
C LEU A 41 6.43 -2.54 1.95
N MET A 42 7.48 -2.32 1.21
CA MET A 42 7.99 -3.38 0.37
C MET A 42 8.54 -4.52 1.21
N GLU A 43 9.18 -4.20 2.31
CA GLU A 43 9.64 -5.25 3.20
C GLU A 43 8.47 -5.99 3.83
N LYS A 44 7.45 -5.24 4.20
CA LYS A 44 6.32 -5.86 4.87
C LYS A 44 5.52 -6.77 3.96
N TYR A 45 5.27 -6.33 2.74
CA TYR A 45 4.40 -7.09 1.87
C TYR A 45 5.14 -8.05 0.95
N TYR A 46 6.35 -7.71 0.57
CA TYR A 46 7.09 -8.57 -0.34
C TYR A 46 8.18 -9.35 0.37
N GLY A 47 8.44 -9.01 1.60
CA GLY A 47 9.32 -9.84 2.41
C GLY A 47 10.75 -9.87 1.95
N ARG A 48 11.23 -8.87 1.25
CA ARG A 48 12.60 -8.89 0.89
C ARG A 48 13.19 -7.52 0.98
N SER A 49 14.39 -7.49 1.36
CA SER A 49 15.08 -6.29 1.57
C SER A 49 15.88 -5.95 0.36
N SER A 50 15.63 -4.82 -0.20
CA SER A 50 16.33 -4.49 -1.41
C SER A 50 17.79 -4.24 -1.17
N ARG A 51 18.15 -3.90 0.04
CA ARG A 51 19.52 -3.64 0.25
C ARG A 51 20.29 -4.89 0.49
N SER A 52 19.69 -5.97 0.56
CA SER A 52 20.38 -7.18 0.83
C SER A 52 21.21 -7.59 -0.31
N VAL A 53 21.17 -6.93 -1.28
CA VAL A 53 21.91 -7.30 -2.31
C VAL A 53 23.21 -7.29 -2.07
N GLN A 54 23.53 -7.42 -1.93
CA GLN A 54 24.59 -7.34 -1.65
C GLN A 54 25.06 -7.78 -1.72
#